data_4b50044d6f7551136572813821d2c15e
#
_entry.id   4b50044d6f7551136572813821d2c15e
#
_cell.length_a   1.000
_cell.length_b   1.000
_cell.length_c   1.000
_cell.angle_alpha   90.00
_cell.angle_beta   90.00
_cell.angle_gamma   90.00
#
_symmetry.space_group_name_H-M   'P 1'
#
loop_
_entity.id
_entity.type
_entity.pdbx_description
1 polymer ?
#
loop_
_entity_poly.entity_id
_entity_poly.type
_entity_poly.pdbx_seq_one_letter_code
_entity_poly.pdbx_strand_id
1 'polypeptide(L)'
;MSDLVTRLEEHTTRLARDAQHHCTTIQTQFNTLLKDANIQPKVALYAALFFATFTWLAITLSRLLLTRRRPTSRPSTPNLEKRSPFKAPDRPPGVWHPSPFTRPTASPYPNWSLSTTKPLPYRPFRYGPKYNITMGLRNMSWDEWIELDNEYSSYHSLKAARIAERGEKCIKTAPEAMSAAKELLEELVGYLPQRYPSLFQEMKLGRGKGMKNLETGEVFDVEGCARDGEREDPMKMCARMIQDDLAIMVEKEDGQYYLLAGAILLAGFWRLEDKFGMPLSTIHTSGDVPGFKDKLEKPMSNFFRRIQPQSPVLRNNYFIQVDDKLAWSESIGSEDAKEDGGIGWFTAEKNKAVDHHWFRSERQSLRRLPKSGGVVFTIRTYFHPITDIAQEPYVPGRLASAIRSWGEDVSRYKGKEMYGDVLLEYLDKKHAEQVEGGLDVDGEEDVARGYPF
;
A
#
# COMPACT_ATOMS: atom_id res chain seq x y z
N MET A 1 -16.55 20.36 -34.86
CA MET A 1 -17.17 21.18 -33.81
C MET A 1 -18.64 21.50 -34.06
N SER A 2 -19.07 21.78 -35.31
CA SER A 2 -20.49 22.08 -35.61
C SER A 2 -21.44 20.91 -35.33
N ASP A 3 -21.04 19.65 -35.66
CA ASP A 3 -21.87 18.46 -35.47
C ASP A 3 -22.11 18.09 -33.97
N LEU A 4 -21.18 18.43 -33.08
CA LEU A 4 -21.30 18.21 -31.65
C LEU A 4 -22.26 19.23 -31.00
N VAL A 5 -22.25 20.46 -31.47
CA VAL A 5 -23.15 21.53 -30.99
C VAL A 5 -24.59 21.21 -31.40
N THR A 6 -24.80 20.77 -32.63
CA THR A 6 -26.13 20.39 -33.15
C THR A 6 -26.72 19.21 -32.37
N ARG A 7 -25.95 18.20 -32.05
CA ARG A 7 -26.39 17.06 -31.22
C ARG A 7 -26.70 17.44 -29.77
N LEU A 8 -25.94 18.38 -29.19
CA LEU A 8 -26.23 18.92 -27.85
C LEU A 8 -27.53 19.77 -27.85
N GLU A 9 -27.78 20.54 -28.87
CA GLU A 9 -29.03 21.30 -29.00
C GLU A 9 -30.25 20.41 -29.23
N GLU A 10 -30.13 19.35 -30.03
CA GLU A 10 -31.20 18.35 -30.18
C GLU A 10 -31.49 17.61 -28.88
N HIS A 11 -30.43 17.24 -28.11
CA HIS A 11 -30.58 16.53 -26.84
C HIS A 11 -31.21 17.42 -25.76
N THR A 12 -30.83 18.70 -25.67
CA THR A 12 -31.43 19.65 -24.71
C THR A 12 -32.88 19.97 -25.08
N THR A 13 -33.20 20.07 -26.38
CA THR A 13 -34.57 20.29 -26.85
C THR A 13 -35.50 19.09 -26.60
N ARG A 14 -34.94 17.87 -26.68
CA ARG A 14 -35.67 16.64 -26.33
C ARG A 14 -35.95 16.55 -24.84
N LEU A 15 -34.96 16.81 -23.98
CA LEU A 15 -35.13 16.83 -22.51
C LEU A 15 -36.13 17.88 -22.07
N ALA A 16 -36.15 19.06 -22.70
CA ALA A 16 -37.12 20.11 -22.39
C ALA A 16 -38.54 19.68 -22.78
N ARG A 17 -38.76 19.02 -23.92
CA ARG A 17 -40.06 18.47 -24.33
C ARG A 17 -40.56 17.38 -23.40
N ASP A 18 -39.68 16.46 -22.99
CA ASP A 18 -40.01 15.36 -22.07
C ASP A 18 -40.40 15.91 -20.68
N ALA A 19 -39.68 16.92 -20.20
CA ALA A 19 -40.01 17.62 -18.93
C ALA A 19 -41.36 18.35 -19.01
N GLN A 20 -41.66 18.98 -20.13
CA GLN A 20 -42.93 19.70 -20.33
C GLN A 20 -44.13 18.72 -20.43
N HIS A 21 -43.93 17.55 -21.05
CA HIS A 21 -44.94 16.47 -21.12
C HIS A 21 -45.22 15.90 -19.73
N HIS A 22 -44.17 15.63 -18.92
CA HIS A 22 -44.34 15.18 -17.53
C HIS A 22 -45.07 16.20 -16.66
N CYS A 23 -44.72 17.47 -16.76
CA CYS A 23 -45.44 18.55 -16.04
C CYS A 23 -46.93 18.61 -16.40
N THR A 24 -47.29 18.50 -17.69
CA THR A 24 -48.70 18.52 -18.13
C THR A 24 -49.46 17.28 -17.63
N THR A 25 -48.85 16.14 -17.64
CA THR A 25 -49.45 14.89 -17.12
C THR A 25 -49.71 14.96 -15.63
N ILE A 26 -48.77 15.44 -14.83
CA ILE A 26 -48.90 15.64 -13.38
C ILE A 26 -50.00 16.68 -13.09
N GLN A 27 -50.06 17.74 -13.83
CA GLN A 27 -51.09 18.79 -13.65
C GLN A 27 -52.49 18.25 -13.96
N THR A 28 -52.64 17.42 -14.98
CA THR A 28 -53.91 16.78 -15.33
C THR A 28 -54.37 15.80 -14.25
N GLN A 29 -53.46 14.95 -13.76
CA GLN A 29 -53.74 14.01 -12.68
C GLN A 29 -54.11 14.73 -11.36
N PHE A 30 -53.42 15.83 -11.03
CA PHE A 30 -53.69 16.64 -9.86
C PHE A 30 -55.07 17.30 -9.94
N ASN A 31 -55.46 17.86 -11.09
CA ASN A 31 -56.77 18.45 -11.31
C ASN A 31 -57.92 17.43 -11.24
N THR A 32 -57.68 16.18 -11.67
CA THR A 32 -58.63 15.09 -11.56
C THR A 32 -58.81 14.68 -10.10
N LEU A 33 -57.75 14.52 -9.34
CA LEU A 33 -57.78 14.22 -7.91
C LEU A 33 -58.51 15.30 -7.09
N LEU A 34 -58.32 16.57 -7.44
CA LEU A 34 -59.01 17.70 -6.79
C LEU A 34 -60.53 17.66 -7.04
N LYS A 35 -60.99 17.29 -8.25
CA LYS A 35 -62.41 17.13 -8.58
C LYS A 35 -63.05 15.99 -7.83
N ASP A 36 -62.37 14.83 -7.76
CA ASP A 36 -62.87 13.63 -7.09
C ASP A 36 -62.94 13.80 -5.57
N ALA A 37 -62.07 14.63 -4.96
CA ALA A 37 -62.02 14.88 -3.51
C ALA A 37 -62.95 16.02 -3.05
N ASN A 38 -63.69 16.69 -3.95
CA ASN A 38 -64.59 17.81 -3.66
C ASN A 38 -63.93 18.96 -2.84
N ILE A 39 -62.65 19.16 -3.05
CA ILE A 39 -61.86 20.18 -2.34
C ILE A 39 -61.86 21.51 -3.12
N GLN A 40 -62.18 22.60 -2.43
CA GLN A 40 -62.15 23.93 -3.08
C GLN A 40 -60.72 24.22 -3.58
N PRO A 41 -60.56 24.71 -4.84
CA PRO A 41 -59.21 24.95 -5.46
C PRO A 41 -58.30 25.85 -4.62
N LYS A 42 -58.84 26.78 -3.88
CA LYS A 42 -58.11 27.69 -2.99
C LYS A 42 -57.47 26.92 -1.80
N VAL A 43 -58.17 25.96 -1.22
CA VAL A 43 -57.68 25.15 -0.09
C VAL A 43 -56.56 24.20 -0.55
N ALA A 44 -56.72 23.62 -1.73
CA ALA A 44 -55.67 22.79 -2.33
C ALA A 44 -54.39 23.60 -2.65
N LEU A 45 -54.52 24.83 -3.13
CA LEU A 45 -53.38 25.71 -3.38
C LEU A 45 -52.64 26.07 -2.08
N TYR A 46 -53.37 26.39 -1.02
CA TYR A 46 -52.77 26.68 0.29
C TYR A 46 -52.07 25.45 0.89
N ALA A 47 -52.66 24.25 0.76
CA ALA A 47 -52.05 23.02 1.20
C ALA A 47 -50.75 22.71 0.41
N ALA A 48 -50.75 22.88 -0.91
CA ALA A 48 -49.57 22.67 -1.75
C ALA A 48 -48.45 23.68 -1.41
N LEU A 49 -48.79 24.93 -1.18
CA LEU A 49 -47.83 25.96 -0.75
C LEU A 49 -47.26 25.67 0.65
N PHE A 50 -48.10 25.20 1.57
CA PHE A 50 -47.67 24.79 2.90
C PHE A 50 -46.72 23.59 2.86
N PHE A 51 -47.02 22.55 2.08
CA PHE A 51 -46.12 21.40 1.90
C PHE A 51 -44.83 21.78 1.21
N ALA A 52 -44.85 22.65 0.20
CA ALA A 52 -43.65 23.12 -0.49
C ALA A 52 -42.74 23.93 0.45
N THR A 53 -43.32 24.85 1.24
CA THR A 53 -42.55 25.62 2.24
C THR A 53 -42.03 24.77 3.37
N PHE A 54 -42.81 23.81 3.85
CA PHE A 54 -42.39 22.88 4.90
C PHE A 54 -41.26 21.97 4.42
N THR A 55 -41.35 21.43 3.19
CA THR A 55 -40.30 20.59 2.58
C THR A 55 -39.02 21.42 2.36
N TRP A 56 -39.14 22.65 1.88
CA TRP A 56 -37.99 23.55 1.72
C TRP A 56 -37.33 23.88 3.07
N LEU A 57 -38.12 24.12 4.10
CA LEU A 57 -37.66 24.40 5.46
C LEU A 57 -36.98 23.16 6.07
N ALA A 58 -37.55 21.97 5.88
CA ALA A 58 -36.99 20.70 6.34
C ALA A 58 -35.65 20.38 5.66
N ILE A 59 -35.53 20.61 4.33
CA ILE A 59 -34.27 20.42 3.58
C ILE A 59 -33.21 21.44 4.02
N THR A 60 -33.59 22.69 4.25
CA THR A 60 -32.66 23.74 4.73
C THR A 60 -32.21 23.47 6.18
N LEU A 61 -33.15 23.06 7.04
CA LEU A 61 -32.81 22.66 8.42
C LEU A 61 -31.91 21.42 8.47
N SER A 62 -32.21 20.42 7.64
CA SER A 62 -31.35 19.21 7.50
C SER A 62 -29.94 19.58 7.00
N ARG A 63 -29.84 20.47 6.03
CA ARG A 63 -28.55 20.98 5.56
C ARG A 63 -27.81 21.78 6.64
N LEU A 64 -28.51 22.60 7.43
CA LEU A 64 -27.93 23.33 8.56
C LEU A 64 -27.51 22.41 9.71
N LEU A 65 -28.27 21.34 10.01
CA LEU A 65 -27.94 20.35 11.02
C LEU A 65 -26.80 19.43 10.58
N LEU A 66 -26.74 19.07 9.30
CA LEU A 66 -25.63 18.33 8.71
C LEU A 66 -24.34 19.17 8.64
N THR A 67 -24.44 20.48 8.41
CA THR A 67 -23.29 21.39 8.48
C THR A 67 -22.83 21.65 9.93
N ARG A 68 -23.73 21.58 10.92
CA ARG A 68 -23.36 21.69 12.35
C ARG A 68 -22.80 20.43 12.98
N ARG A 69 -22.97 19.23 12.35
CA ARG A 69 -22.39 17.96 12.80
C ARG A 69 -21.07 17.60 12.12
N ARG A 70 -20.42 18.52 11.42
CA ARG A 70 -19.02 18.33 11.10
C ARG A 70 -18.24 18.56 12.40
N PRO A 71 -17.58 17.53 12.96
CA PRO A 71 -16.61 17.76 14.01
C PRO A 71 -15.55 18.68 13.39
N THR A 72 -15.38 19.86 13.95
CA THR A 72 -14.30 20.80 13.65
C THR A 72 -13.00 20.27 14.27
N SER A 73 -12.60 19.10 13.84
CA SER A 73 -11.24 18.59 14.03
C SER A 73 -10.97 17.51 12.98
N ARG A 74 -11.00 17.89 11.69
CA ARG A 74 -9.97 17.34 10.84
C ARG A 74 -8.68 17.82 11.49
N PRO A 75 -7.72 16.94 11.84
CA PRO A 75 -6.36 17.38 11.94
C PRO A 75 -6.14 18.14 10.64
N SER A 76 -5.82 19.42 10.75
CA SER A 76 -5.45 20.26 9.61
C SER A 76 -4.36 19.48 8.91
N THR A 77 -4.71 18.79 7.81
CA THR A 77 -3.71 18.43 6.82
C THR A 77 -2.95 19.73 6.61
N PRO A 78 -1.63 19.75 6.91
CA PRO A 78 -0.84 20.93 6.66
C PRO A 78 -1.21 21.35 5.26
N ASN A 79 -1.62 22.60 5.09
CA ASN A 79 -1.96 23.18 3.80
C ASN A 79 -0.94 22.64 2.82
N LEU A 80 -1.33 21.68 1.99
CA LEU A 80 -0.55 21.30 0.83
C LEU A 80 -0.61 22.57 -0.02
N GLU A 81 0.27 23.54 0.31
CA GLU A 81 0.70 24.51 -0.66
C GLU A 81 0.83 23.71 -1.94
N LYS A 82 0.15 24.10 -2.99
CA LYS A 82 0.27 23.53 -4.33
C LYS A 82 1.77 23.45 -4.60
N ARG A 83 2.38 22.33 -4.21
CA ARG A 83 3.82 22.12 -4.42
C ARG A 83 3.98 22.31 -5.89
N SER A 84 4.66 23.39 -6.25
CA SER A 84 5.21 23.66 -7.56
C SER A 84 5.69 22.32 -8.13
N PRO A 85 5.37 21.96 -9.39
CA PRO A 85 5.83 20.71 -9.98
C PRO A 85 7.31 20.62 -9.70
N PHE A 86 7.71 19.60 -8.90
CA PHE A 86 9.07 19.46 -8.37
C PHE A 86 10.06 19.65 -9.50
N LYS A 87 10.80 20.76 -9.48
CA LYS A 87 11.88 21.00 -10.42
C LYS A 87 12.86 19.84 -10.27
N ALA A 88 13.28 19.24 -11.36
CA ALA A 88 14.30 18.21 -11.31
C ALA A 88 15.50 18.77 -10.53
N PRO A 89 16.13 17.99 -9.63
CA PRO A 89 17.27 18.47 -8.89
C PRO A 89 18.35 18.94 -9.90
N ASP A 90 18.90 20.11 -9.67
CA ASP A 90 19.95 20.72 -10.48
C ASP A 90 21.30 20.09 -10.12
N ARG A 91 21.44 18.80 -10.43
CA ARG A 91 22.66 18.03 -10.22
C ARG A 91 22.87 17.02 -11.34
N PRO A 92 24.12 16.74 -11.71
CA PRO A 92 24.43 15.66 -12.66
C PRO A 92 23.91 14.32 -12.16
N PRO A 93 23.53 13.39 -13.05
CA PRO A 93 23.25 12.01 -12.69
C PRO A 93 24.44 11.35 -11.98
N GLY A 94 24.16 10.45 -11.03
CA GLY A 94 25.19 9.76 -10.25
C GLY A 94 25.87 10.60 -9.17
N VAL A 95 25.67 11.92 -9.15
CA VAL A 95 26.28 12.81 -8.15
C VAL A 95 25.27 13.14 -7.06
N TRP A 96 25.59 12.78 -5.82
CA TRP A 96 24.83 13.17 -4.64
C TRP A 96 25.64 14.13 -3.76
N HIS A 97 25.01 15.21 -3.36
CA HIS A 97 25.58 16.13 -2.36
C HIS A 97 24.91 15.84 -1.02
N PRO A 98 25.68 15.52 0.04
CA PRO A 98 25.12 15.25 1.35
C PRO A 98 24.16 16.34 1.81
N SER A 99 23.00 15.93 2.29
CA SER A 99 21.97 16.82 2.82
C SER A 99 22.21 17.06 4.31
N PRO A 100 22.01 18.27 4.84
CA PRO A 100 22.06 18.55 6.26
C PRO A 100 20.86 17.97 7.04
N PHE A 101 19.94 17.30 6.34
CA PHE A 101 18.74 16.74 6.96
C PHE A 101 19.11 15.69 8.00
N THR A 102 18.51 15.83 9.19
CA THR A 102 18.53 14.82 10.25
C THR A 102 17.12 14.29 10.44
N ARG A 103 16.99 12.98 10.47
CA ARG A 103 15.70 12.34 10.75
C ARG A 103 15.13 12.85 12.11
N PRO A 104 13.85 13.24 12.16
CA PRO A 104 13.18 13.52 13.44
C PRO A 104 13.29 12.33 14.39
N THR A 105 13.41 12.61 15.69
CA THR A 105 13.35 11.58 16.72
C THR A 105 12.01 10.88 16.66
N ALA A 106 12.02 9.55 16.62
CA ALA A 106 10.79 8.77 16.63
C ALA A 106 10.18 8.75 18.05
N SER A 107 8.86 8.86 18.10
CA SER A 107 8.13 8.68 19.35
C SER A 107 8.06 7.20 19.72
N PRO A 108 8.18 6.83 21.01
CA PRO A 108 7.93 5.45 21.43
C PRO A 108 6.55 4.98 20.96
N TYR A 109 6.45 3.74 20.48
CA TYR A 109 5.16 3.19 20.08
C TYR A 109 4.29 3.00 21.34
N PRO A 110 3.12 3.66 21.43
CA PRO A 110 2.29 3.59 22.64
C PRO A 110 1.84 2.15 22.95
N ASN A 111 2.07 1.70 24.17
CA ASN A 111 1.65 0.39 24.67
C ASN A 111 2.18 -0.81 23.85
N TRP A 112 3.27 -0.62 23.09
CA TRP A 112 3.84 -1.71 22.31
C TRP A 112 4.41 -2.80 23.21
N SER A 113 4.10 -4.04 22.86
CA SER A 113 4.59 -5.24 23.55
C SER A 113 4.84 -6.34 22.53
N LEU A 114 6.00 -6.99 22.65
CA LEU A 114 6.35 -8.15 21.82
C LEU A 114 5.35 -9.30 21.92
N SER A 115 4.67 -9.46 23.06
CA SER A 115 3.73 -10.55 23.28
C SER A 115 2.30 -10.27 22.80
N THR A 116 1.90 -8.98 22.67
CA THR A 116 0.48 -8.64 22.48
C THR A 116 0.19 -7.74 21.29
N THR A 117 1.19 -7.00 20.79
CA THR A 117 0.99 -6.11 19.65
C THR A 117 0.82 -6.91 18.38
N LYS A 118 -0.41 -6.98 17.88
CA LYS A 118 -0.74 -7.72 16.65
C LYS A 118 -0.26 -6.98 15.40
N PRO A 119 0.00 -7.71 14.30
CA PRO A 119 0.21 -7.11 12.99
C PRO A 119 -0.93 -6.17 12.60
N LEU A 120 -0.59 -5.04 11.98
CA LEU A 120 -1.60 -4.12 11.48
C LEU A 120 -2.36 -4.71 10.29
N PRO A 121 -3.69 -4.49 10.20
CA PRO A 121 -4.53 -5.14 9.19
C PRO A 121 -4.47 -4.42 7.84
N TYR A 122 -3.32 -4.47 7.17
CA TYR A 122 -3.20 -3.89 5.83
C TYR A 122 -4.02 -4.69 4.80
N ARG A 123 -5.12 -4.08 4.33
CA ARG A 123 -6.06 -4.62 3.34
C ARG A 123 -6.09 -3.73 2.09
N PRO A 124 -4.96 -3.68 1.31
CA PRO A 124 -4.76 -2.68 0.26
C PRO A 124 -5.52 -3.01 -1.04
N PHE A 125 -6.76 -3.37 -0.93
CA PHE A 125 -7.65 -3.60 -2.05
C PHE A 125 -8.88 -2.69 -1.96
N ARG A 126 -9.37 -2.27 -3.12
CA ARG A 126 -10.51 -1.35 -3.24
C ARG A 126 -11.64 -2.00 -4.02
N TYR A 127 -12.84 -1.50 -3.79
CA TYR A 127 -13.97 -1.83 -4.66
C TYR A 127 -13.68 -1.46 -6.11
N GLY A 128 -14.15 -2.33 -7.06
CA GLY A 128 -14.21 -2.02 -8.49
C GLY A 128 -15.08 -0.78 -8.78
N PRO A 129 -15.43 -0.52 -10.02
CA PRO A 129 -15.35 -1.43 -11.17
C PRO A 129 -14.01 -1.42 -11.90
N LYS A 130 -13.07 -0.53 -11.55
CA LYS A 130 -11.82 -0.37 -12.29
C LYS A 130 -10.60 -0.46 -11.38
N TYR A 131 -9.66 -1.31 -11.76
CA TYR A 131 -8.34 -1.34 -11.17
C TYR A 131 -7.41 -0.32 -11.84
N ASN A 132 -6.84 0.58 -11.06
CA ASN A 132 -5.94 1.60 -11.56
C ASN A 132 -4.49 1.24 -11.23
N ILE A 133 -3.68 1.02 -12.26
CA ILE A 133 -2.24 0.80 -12.12
C ILE A 133 -1.56 2.14 -11.83
N THR A 134 -1.09 2.32 -10.60
CA THR A 134 -0.36 3.50 -10.12
C THR A 134 0.74 3.09 -9.15
N MET A 135 1.67 4.00 -8.84
CA MET A 135 2.67 3.73 -7.79
C MET A 135 2.05 3.64 -6.39
N GLY A 136 0.86 4.19 -6.17
CA GLY A 136 0.15 4.11 -4.90
C GLY A 136 0.87 4.81 -3.74
N LEU A 137 1.67 5.84 -4.02
CA LEU A 137 2.48 6.52 -3.01
C LEU A 137 1.65 7.47 -2.13
N ARG A 138 1.96 7.46 -0.85
CA ARG A 138 1.46 8.41 0.15
C ARG A 138 2.60 8.86 1.06
N ASN A 139 2.44 9.98 1.74
CA ASN A 139 3.45 10.47 2.68
C ASN A 139 3.59 9.49 3.85
N MET A 140 4.81 9.32 4.35
CA MET A 140 5.14 8.52 5.52
C MET A 140 5.43 9.43 6.72
N SER A 141 4.83 9.13 7.86
CA SER A 141 5.30 9.65 9.14
C SER A 141 6.57 8.91 9.58
N TRP A 142 7.51 9.60 10.24
CA TRP A 142 8.73 8.95 10.73
C TRP A 142 8.46 7.90 11.81
N ASP A 143 7.40 8.04 12.58
CA ASP A 143 6.96 7.03 13.56
C ASP A 143 6.45 5.74 12.89
N GLU A 144 6.13 5.80 11.61
CA GLU A 144 5.63 4.66 10.80
C GLU A 144 6.72 3.99 9.96
N TRP A 145 8.00 4.38 10.09
CA TRP A 145 9.03 3.87 9.16
C TRP A 145 9.19 2.35 9.25
N ILE A 146 9.44 1.81 10.43
CA ILE A 146 9.55 0.37 10.69
C ILE A 146 8.43 -0.04 11.64
N GLU A 147 7.69 -1.09 11.29
CA GLU A 147 6.61 -1.65 12.10
C GLU A 147 6.98 -3.05 12.60
N LEU A 148 7.02 -3.21 13.92
CA LEU A 148 7.27 -4.49 14.58
C LEU A 148 6.04 -4.91 15.38
N ASP A 149 5.80 -6.20 15.44
CA ASP A 149 4.65 -6.82 16.09
C ASP A 149 5.04 -8.12 16.81
N ASN A 150 4.05 -8.86 17.32
CA ASN A 150 4.27 -10.08 18.09
C ASN A 150 4.75 -11.28 17.25
N GLU A 151 4.86 -11.14 15.95
CA GLU A 151 5.49 -12.14 15.08
C GLU A 151 7.01 -11.94 14.95
N TYR A 152 7.59 -10.94 15.63
CA TYR A 152 9.01 -10.58 15.51
C TYR A 152 9.94 -11.77 15.70
N SER A 153 9.77 -12.55 16.77
CA SER A 153 10.67 -13.67 17.10
C SER A 153 10.61 -14.79 16.05
N SER A 154 9.42 -15.06 15.49
CA SER A 154 9.26 -16.05 14.40
C SER A 154 9.91 -15.58 13.09
N TYR A 155 9.72 -14.30 12.74
CA TYR A 155 10.38 -13.70 11.56
C TYR A 155 11.89 -13.66 11.73
N HIS A 156 12.38 -13.29 12.90
CA HIS A 156 13.80 -13.25 13.21
C HIS A 156 14.43 -14.65 13.04
N SER A 157 13.80 -15.68 13.60
CA SER A 157 14.26 -17.07 13.49
C SER A 157 14.26 -17.57 12.05
N LEU A 158 13.18 -17.28 11.29
CA LEU A 158 13.08 -17.64 9.88
C LEU A 158 14.17 -16.94 9.06
N LYS A 159 14.35 -15.63 9.26
CA LYS A 159 15.40 -14.87 8.55
C LYS A 159 16.80 -15.37 8.90
N ALA A 160 17.06 -15.72 10.16
CA ALA A 160 18.34 -16.31 10.56
C ALA A 160 18.62 -17.65 9.84
N ALA A 161 17.62 -18.53 9.75
CA ALA A 161 17.71 -19.79 9.01
C ALA A 161 17.98 -19.53 7.52
N ARG A 162 17.25 -18.60 6.90
CA ARG A 162 17.44 -18.20 5.50
C ARG A 162 18.84 -17.66 5.23
N ILE A 163 19.38 -16.83 6.15
CA ILE A 163 20.74 -16.30 6.04
C ILE A 163 21.77 -17.44 6.09
N ALA A 164 21.59 -18.40 7.00
CA ALA A 164 22.49 -19.53 7.12
C ALA A 164 22.46 -20.45 5.88
N GLU A 165 21.27 -20.66 5.32
CA GLU A 165 21.06 -21.53 4.15
C GLU A 165 21.54 -20.89 2.85
N ARG A 166 21.22 -19.61 2.61
CA ARG A 166 21.36 -18.99 1.30
C ARG A 166 22.48 -17.97 1.18
N GLY A 167 22.96 -17.42 2.29
CA GLY A 167 24.11 -16.51 2.32
C GLY A 167 23.99 -15.34 1.32
N GLU A 168 24.97 -15.22 0.43
CA GLU A 168 25.04 -14.14 -0.56
C GLU A 168 23.94 -14.17 -1.64
N LYS A 169 23.20 -15.27 -1.79
CA LYS A 169 22.04 -15.31 -2.69
C LYS A 169 20.92 -14.40 -2.22
N CYS A 170 20.77 -14.19 -0.91
CA CYS A 170 19.71 -13.37 -0.32
C CYS A 170 20.22 -12.09 0.35
N ILE A 171 21.54 -11.97 0.62
CA ILE A 171 22.16 -10.76 1.19
C ILE A 171 23.43 -10.41 0.41
N LYS A 172 23.49 -9.19 -0.10
CA LYS A 172 24.66 -8.73 -0.84
C LYS A 172 24.74 -7.20 -0.86
N THR A 173 25.97 -6.69 -0.71
CA THR A 173 26.29 -5.27 -0.83
C THR A 173 27.46 -5.06 -1.80
N ALA A 174 27.22 -4.30 -2.88
CA ALA A 174 28.28 -3.90 -3.78
C ALA A 174 29.16 -2.81 -3.14
N PRO A 175 30.45 -2.72 -3.50
CA PRO A 175 31.35 -1.69 -2.97
C PRO A 175 30.79 -0.26 -3.11
N GLU A 176 30.14 0.05 -4.22
CA GLU A 176 29.53 1.34 -4.49
C GLU A 176 28.36 1.69 -3.57
N ALA A 177 27.69 0.68 -3.00
CA ALA A 177 26.58 0.85 -2.07
C ALA A 177 27.01 0.74 -0.60
N MET A 178 28.26 0.42 -0.30
CA MET A 178 28.73 0.20 1.06
C MET A 178 28.48 1.38 2.01
N SER A 179 28.69 2.60 1.53
CA SER A 179 28.42 3.83 2.31
C SER A 179 26.93 3.95 2.65
N ALA A 180 26.03 3.62 1.70
CA ALA A 180 24.61 3.66 1.90
C ALA A 180 24.12 2.55 2.85
N ALA A 181 24.69 1.35 2.74
CA ALA A 181 24.35 0.23 3.65
C ALA A 181 24.78 0.54 5.10
N LYS A 182 25.95 1.14 5.30
CA LYS A 182 26.38 1.61 6.64
C LYS A 182 25.51 2.73 7.18
N GLU A 183 25.15 3.70 6.34
CA GLU A 183 24.23 4.77 6.73
C GLU A 183 22.86 4.24 7.14
N LEU A 184 22.32 3.24 6.42
CA LEU A 184 21.09 2.56 6.82
C LEU A 184 21.22 1.87 8.18
N LEU A 185 22.35 1.19 8.42
CA LEU A 185 22.63 0.56 9.71
C LEU A 185 22.67 1.61 10.86
N GLU A 186 23.37 2.73 10.65
CA GLU A 186 23.39 3.86 11.62
C GLU A 186 21.97 4.37 11.90
N GLU A 187 21.16 4.53 10.86
CA GLU A 187 19.78 5.00 10.99
C GLU A 187 18.89 4.04 11.77
N LEU A 188 18.99 2.72 11.52
CA LEU A 188 18.23 1.71 12.25
C LEU A 188 18.65 1.60 13.71
N VAL A 189 19.96 1.60 13.98
CA VAL A 189 20.51 1.61 15.36
C VAL A 189 20.03 2.82 16.16
N GLY A 190 19.87 3.98 15.49
CA GLY A 190 19.33 5.18 16.14
C GLY A 190 17.80 5.22 16.22
N TYR A 191 17.09 4.54 15.32
CA TYR A 191 15.61 4.57 15.24
C TYR A 191 14.96 3.56 16.19
N LEU A 192 15.43 2.31 16.16
CA LEU A 192 14.76 1.20 16.84
C LEU A 192 14.68 1.38 18.37
N PRO A 193 15.73 1.84 19.09
CA PRO A 193 15.61 2.12 20.52
C PRO A 193 14.65 3.27 20.84
N GLN A 194 14.51 4.25 19.95
CA GLN A 194 13.54 5.34 20.13
C GLN A 194 12.11 4.85 19.98
N ARG A 195 11.85 4.04 18.95
CA ARG A 195 10.50 3.58 18.63
C ARG A 195 10.05 2.41 19.47
N TYR A 196 10.96 1.47 19.78
CA TYR A 196 10.71 0.21 20.49
C TYR A 196 11.66 0.02 21.68
N PRO A 197 11.61 0.93 22.70
CA PRO A 197 12.55 0.91 23.81
C PRO A 197 12.45 -0.33 24.71
N SER A 198 11.34 -1.08 24.64
CA SER A 198 11.18 -2.36 25.36
C SER A 198 11.83 -3.54 24.64
N LEU A 199 12.19 -3.41 23.35
CA LEU A 199 12.85 -4.45 22.56
C LEU A 199 14.31 -4.12 22.27
N PHE A 200 14.65 -2.83 22.14
CA PHE A 200 16.00 -2.41 21.79
C PHE A 200 16.55 -1.37 22.78
N GLN A 201 17.80 -1.55 23.12
CA GLN A 201 18.53 -0.64 24.02
C GLN A 201 19.72 -0.02 23.30
N GLU A 202 19.84 1.31 23.33
CA GLU A 202 21.03 2.00 22.83
C GLU A 202 22.25 1.64 23.69
N MET A 203 23.39 1.42 23.05
CA MET A 203 24.67 1.13 23.70
C MET A 203 25.79 2.01 23.15
N LYS A 204 26.74 2.35 24.01
CA LYS A 204 28.01 2.93 23.61
C LYS A 204 29.06 1.83 23.52
N LEU A 205 29.58 1.59 22.35
CA LEU A 205 30.57 0.57 22.07
C LEU A 205 31.90 1.23 21.66
N GLY A 206 32.79 1.41 22.59
CA GLY A 206 34.03 2.16 22.36
C GLY A 206 33.76 3.62 21.98
N ARG A 207 34.15 4.02 20.74
CA ARG A 207 33.89 5.36 20.20
C ARG A 207 32.61 5.43 19.35
N GLY A 208 31.98 4.28 19.08
CA GLY A 208 30.83 4.15 18.19
C GLY A 208 29.51 4.03 18.92
N LYS A 209 28.42 4.07 18.13
CA LYS A 209 27.08 3.75 18.58
C LYS A 209 26.77 2.28 18.31
N GLY A 210 26.01 1.68 19.19
CA GLY A 210 25.51 0.33 19.04
C GLY A 210 24.12 0.19 19.63
N MET A 211 23.56 -1.00 19.46
CA MET A 211 22.22 -1.35 19.92
C MET A 211 22.23 -2.81 20.36
N LYS A 212 21.57 -3.10 21.48
CA LYS A 212 21.27 -4.45 21.94
C LYS A 212 19.81 -4.78 21.67
N ASN A 213 19.58 -5.94 21.06
CA ASN A 213 18.26 -6.56 21.01
C ASN A 213 18.04 -7.30 22.34
N LEU A 214 17.01 -6.92 23.09
CA LEU A 214 16.73 -7.47 24.42
C LEU A 214 16.09 -8.86 24.37
N GLU A 215 15.43 -9.20 23.25
CA GLU A 215 14.82 -10.51 23.01
C GLU A 215 15.87 -11.57 22.66
N THR A 216 16.75 -11.26 21.71
CA THR A 216 17.72 -12.22 21.16
C THR A 216 19.09 -12.14 21.87
N GLY A 217 19.34 -11.05 22.60
CA GLY A 217 20.65 -10.77 23.21
C GLY A 217 21.71 -10.29 22.23
N GLU A 218 21.43 -10.20 20.93
CA GLU A 218 22.36 -9.74 19.91
C GLU A 218 22.76 -8.28 20.12
N VAL A 219 24.03 -8.00 19.86
CA VAL A 219 24.60 -6.65 19.93
C VAL A 219 25.05 -6.24 18.54
N PHE A 220 24.53 -5.13 18.06
CA PHE A 220 24.84 -4.51 16.79
C PHE A 220 25.77 -3.32 16.99
N ASP A 221 26.98 -3.41 16.45
CA ASP A 221 28.00 -2.36 16.53
C ASP A 221 28.19 -1.74 15.14
N VAL A 222 27.85 -0.49 14.98
CA VAL A 222 28.00 0.22 13.68
C VAL A 222 29.46 0.28 13.23
N GLU A 223 30.41 0.41 14.16
CA GLU A 223 31.84 0.41 13.88
C GLU A 223 32.43 -1.01 13.82
N GLY A 224 31.76 -1.99 14.41
CA GLY A 224 32.17 -3.38 14.47
C GLY A 224 32.23 -4.08 13.11
N CYS A 225 31.55 -3.51 12.09
CA CYS A 225 31.76 -3.84 10.68
C CYS A 225 33.23 -3.72 10.23
N ALA A 226 34.12 -3.30 11.14
CA ALA A 226 35.49 -2.97 10.85
C ALA A 226 36.54 -3.69 11.72
N ARG A 227 36.18 -4.52 12.73
CA ARG A 227 37.13 -4.87 13.80
C ARG A 227 38.06 -6.03 13.51
N ASP A 228 37.67 -7.07 12.76
CA ASP A 228 38.45 -8.31 12.76
C ASP A 228 38.78 -8.89 11.36
N GLY A 229 38.98 -8.06 10.35
CA GLY A 229 39.35 -8.56 9.02
C GLY A 229 38.22 -9.28 8.26
N GLU A 230 37.24 -9.83 8.96
CA GLU A 230 35.99 -10.36 8.46
C GLU A 230 34.84 -9.41 8.83
N ARG A 231 34.65 -8.41 7.98
CA ARG A 231 33.59 -7.43 8.17
C ARG A 231 32.24 -8.06 7.87
N GLU A 232 31.33 -8.09 8.85
CA GLU A 232 29.96 -8.48 8.59
C GLU A 232 29.28 -7.44 7.66
N ASP A 233 28.56 -7.92 6.64
CA ASP A 233 27.81 -7.06 5.71
C ASP A 233 26.77 -6.23 6.49
N PRO A 234 26.76 -4.88 6.36
CA PRO A 234 25.78 -4.03 7.03
C PRO A 234 24.33 -4.42 6.74
N MET A 235 24.03 -4.90 5.52
CA MET A 235 22.69 -5.37 5.18
C MET A 235 22.29 -6.63 5.93
N LYS A 236 23.26 -7.51 6.23
CA LYS A 236 23.01 -8.69 7.08
C LYS A 236 22.65 -8.30 8.51
N MET A 237 23.34 -7.30 9.06
CA MET A 237 23.02 -6.77 10.38
C MET A 237 21.63 -6.10 10.37
N CYS A 238 21.33 -5.25 9.38
CA CYS A 238 20.01 -4.65 9.23
C CYS A 238 18.89 -5.69 9.13
N ALA A 239 19.12 -6.77 8.36
CA ALA A 239 18.13 -7.84 8.19
C ALA A 239 17.73 -8.53 9.49
N ARG A 240 18.68 -8.67 10.44
CA ARG A 240 18.41 -9.31 11.75
C ARG A 240 17.72 -8.39 12.75
N MET A 241 17.71 -7.08 12.49
CA MET A 241 17.08 -6.11 13.40
C MET A 241 15.56 -6.03 13.23
N ILE A 242 15.05 -6.25 12.02
CA ILE A 242 13.67 -5.94 11.63
C ILE A 242 13.00 -7.09 10.86
N GLN A 243 11.67 -7.03 10.78
CA GLN A 243 10.87 -8.01 10.05
C GLN A 243 10.84 -7.75 8.53
N ASP A 244 11.25 -6.56 8.11
CA ASP A 244 11.26 -6.15 6.69
C ASP A 244 12.39 -6.80 5.90
N ASP A 245 12.17 -6.99 4.60
CA ASP A 245 13.23 -7.10 3.61
C ASP A 245 13.70 -5.71 3.20
N LEU A 246 14.94 -5.61 2.72
CA LEU A 246 15.62 -4.35 2.47
C LEU A 246 16.30 -4.34 1.11
N ALA A 247 16.15 -3.24 0.38
CA ALA A 247 16.89 -2.98 -0.84
C ALA A 247 17.41 -1.53 -0.86
N ILE A 248 18.58 -1.31 -1.42
CA ILE A 248 19.14 0.03 -1.63
C ILE A 248 19.41 0.22 -3.12
N MET A 249 18.79 1.26 -3.67
CA MET A 249 18.98 1.68 -5.04
C MET A 249 19.95 2.86 -5.09
N VAL A 250 20.99 2.75 -5.89
CA VAL A 250 22.04 3.78 -6.07
C VAL A 250 21.97 4.32 -7.48
N GLU A 251 21.98 5.65 -7.63
CA GLU A 251 22.00 6.32 -8.92
C GLU A 251 23.40 6.25 -9.53
N LYS A 252 23.51 5.84 -10.80
CA LYS A 252 24.77 5.86 -11.57
C LYS A 252 24.81 7.04 -12.55
N GLU A 253 25.94 7.21 -13.22
CA GLU A 253 26.20 8.31 -14.15
C GLU A 253 25.22 8.38 -15.34
N ASP A 254 24.62 7.25 -15.71
CA ASP A 254 23.57 7.16 -16.72
C ASP A 254 22.20 7.66 -16.24
N GLY A 255 22.10 8.06 -14.95
CA GLY A 255 20.87 8.54 -14.33
C GLY A 255 19.87 7.46 -13.95
N GLN A 256 20.21 6.19 -14.10
CA GLN A 256 19.42 5.08 -13.65
C GLN A 256 19.76 4.67 -12.21
N TYR A 257 18.80 4.04 -11.54
CA TYR A 257 18.95 3.54 -10.17
C TYR A 257 19.15 2.03 -10.21
N TYR A 258 20.26 1.57 -9.66
CA TYR A 258 20.67 0.16 -9.65
C TYR A 258 20.50 -0.45 -8.27
N LEU A 259 20.02 -1.69 -8.20
CA LEU A 259 19.95 -2.46 -6.96
C LEU A 259 21.35 -2.95 -6.59
N LEU A 260 22.02 -2.23 -5.70
CA LEU A 260 23.41 -2.49 -5.35
C LEU A 260 23.63 -2.95 -3.90
N ALA A 261 22.59 -2.93 -3.06
CA ALA A 261 22.60 -3.61 -1.77
C ALA A 261 21.22 -4.15 -1.47
N GLY A 262 21.14 -5.33 -0.86
CA GLY A 262 19.88 -5.95 -0.52
C GLY A 262 20.02 -7.03 0.54
N ALA A 263 18.92 -7.22 1.27
CA ALA A 263 18.65 -8.36 2.14
C ALA A 263 17.21 -8.78 1.87
N ILE A 264 17.04 -9.77 0.98
CA ILE A 264 15.75 -10.25 0.48
C ILE A 264 15.58 -11.68 0.90
N LEU A 265 14.78 -11.88 1.93
CA LEU A 265 14.66 -13.15 2.64
C LEU A 265 13.24 -13.72 2.59
N LEU A 266 12.23 -12.82 2.50
CA LEU A 266 10.81 -13.14 2.64
C LEU A 266 9.98 -12.61 1.49
N ALA A 267 10.58 -12.42 0.30
CA ALA A 267 9.91 -11.80 -0.84
C ALA A 267 8.81 -12.67 -1.48
N GLY A 268 8.88 -13.98 -1.30
CA GLY A 268 7.88 -14.94 -1.80
C GLY A 268 7.94 -15.24 -3.28
N PHE A 269 8.21 -14.25 -4.13
CA PHE A 269 8.07 -14.35 -5.59
C PHE A 269 9.28 -13.88 -6.39
N TRP A 270 10.37 -13.45 -5.74
CA TRP A 270 11.57 -13.00 -6.44
C TRP A 270 12.81 -13.13 -5.55
N ARG A 271 13.97 -13.25 -6.14
CA ARG A 271 15.27 -13.46 -5.47
C ARG A 271 16.17 -12.24 -5.64
N LEU A 272 17.00 -11.95 -4.64
CA LEU A 272 18.01 -10.90 -4.76
C LEU A 272 19.00 -11.22 -5.90
N GLU A 273 19.47 -12.46 -5.97
CA GLU A 273 20.46 -12.89 -6.96
C GLU A 273 20.03 -12.62 -8.41
N ASP A 274 18.71 -12.69 -8.71
CA ASP A 274 18.18 -12.42 -10.06
C ASP A 274 18.13 -10.94 -10.40
N LYS A 275 18.07 -10.06 -9.40
CA LYS A 275 17.84 -8.62 -9.58
C LYS A 275 19.04 -7.76 -9.21
N PHE A 276 20.01 -8.32 -8.49
CA PHE A 276 21.20 -7.60 -8.04
C PHE A 276 22.01 -7.07 -9.22
N GLY A 277 22.40 -5.80 -9.16
CA GLY A 277 23.10 -5.12 -10.22
C GLY A 277 22.24 -4.62 -11.39
N MET A 278 20.94 -4.92 -11.38
CA MET A 278 20.02 -4.45 -12.42
C MET A 278 19.54 -3.02 -12.16
N PRO A 279 19.31 -2.24 -13.22
CA PRO A 279 18.63 -0.96 -13.12
C PRO A 279 17.12 -1.16 -12.86
N LEU A 280 16.51 -0.17 -12.23
CA LEU A 280 15.09 -0.18 -11.83
C LEU A 280 14.15 -0.54 -12.97
N SER A 281 14.40 -0.05 -14.18
CA SER A 281 13.61 -0.35 -15.37
C SER A 281 13.66 -1.83 -15.74
N THR A 282 14.85 -2.44 -15.71
CA THR A 282 15.06 -3.86 -16.02
C THR A 282 14.43 -4.77 -14.96
N ILE A 283 14.56 -4.42 -13.67
CA ILE A 283 13.91 -5.17 -12.57
C ILE A 283 12.41 -5.33 -12.81
N HIS A 284 11.74 -4.25 -13.20
CA HIS A 284 10.28 -4.26 -13.41
C HIS A 284 9.87 -4.88 -14.75
N THR A 285 10.68 -4.68 -15.79
CA THR A 285 10.41 -5.26 -17.10
C THR A 285 10.62 -6.78 -17.08
N SER A 286 11.72 -7.26 -16.51
CA SER A 286 11.99 -8.70 -16.37
C SER A 286 11.06 -9.40 -15.37
N GLY A 287 10.39 -8.66 -14.50
CA GLY A 287 9.36 -9.16 -13.59
C GLY A 287 7.95 -9.08 -14.16
N ASP A 288 7.77 -8.76 -15.43
CA ASP A 288 6.47 -8.64 -16.13
C ASP A 288 5.43 -7.78 -15.39
N VAL A 289 5.91 -6.71 -14.72
CA VAL A 289 5.01 -5.83 -13.95
C VAL A 289 3.99 -5.16 -14.87
N PRO A 290 2.66 -5.39 -14.67
CA PRO A 290 1.63 -4.91 -15.57
C PRO A 290 1.67 -3.39 -15.77
N GLY A 291 1.58 -2.97 -17.02
CA GLY A 291 1.56 -1.54 -17.39
C GLY A 291 2.83 -0.77 -17.02
N PHE A 292 3.95 -1.45 -16.74
CA PHE A 292 5.18 -0.78 -16.33
C PHE A 292 5.67 0.20 -17.39
N LYS A 293 5.92 -0.26 -18.61
CA LYS A 293 6.45 0.57 -19.71
C LYS A 293 5.57 1.78 -20.03
N ASP A 294 4.28 1.57 -20.07
CA ASP A 294 3.34 2.59 -20.54
C ASP A 294 2.93 3.59 -19.44
N LYS A 295 2.84 3.12 -18.19
CA LYS A 295 2.24 3.90 -17.09
C LYS A 295 3.18 4.21 -15.94
N LEU A 296 4.18 3.36 -15.65
CA LEU A 296 4.98 3.44 -14.42
C LEU A 296 6.43 3.85 -14.65
N GLU A 297 7.09 3.48 -15.74
CA GLU A 297 8.52 3.65 -15.96
C GLU A 297 8.95 5.12 -15.81
N LYS A 298 8.34 6.03 -16.57
CA LYS A 298 8.67 7.45 -16.53
C LYS A 298 8.30 8.12 -15.18
N PRO A 299 7.09 7.91 -14.62
CA PRO A 299 6.77 8.40 -13.27
C PRO A 299 7.70 7.88 -12.19
N MET A 300 8.09 6.60 -12.24
CA MET A 300 8.97 5.97 -11.25
C MET A 300 10.39 6.53 -11.34
N SER A 301 10.98 6.64 -12.52
CA SER A 301 12.29 7.23 -12.72
C SER A 301 12.33 8.69 -12.24
N ASN A 302 11.29 9.46 -12.55
CA ASN A 302 11.14 10.83 -12.06
C ASN A 302 10.99 10.90 -10.54
N PHE A 303 10.27 9.94 -9.94
CA PHE A 303 10.13 9.86 -8.48
C PHE A 303 11.48 9.58 -7.81
N PHE A 304 12.22 8.57 -8.25
CA PHE A 304 13.53 8.23 -7.69
C PHE A 304 14.51 9.38 -7.79
N ARG A 305 14.51 10.12 -8.90
CA ARG A 305 15.37 11.30 -9.06
C ARG A 305 15.01 12.44 -8.09
N ARG A 306 13.74 12.60 -7.74
CA ARG A 306 13.19 13.74 -6.98
C ARG A 306 13.00 13.50 -5.49
N ILE A 307 12.91 12.24 -5.05
CA ILE A 307 12.69 11.95 -3.64
C ILE A 307 13.81 12.60 -2.79
N GLN A 308 13.39 13.30 -1.74
CA GLN A 308 14.28 14.01 -0.82
C GLN A 308 14.34 13.29 0.53
N PRO A 309 15.42 13.43 1.30
CA PRO A 309 15.55 12.81 2.63
C PRO A 309 14.40 13.14 3.58
N GLN A 310 13.86 14.35 3.53
CA GLN A 310 12.75 14.81 4.40
C GLN A 310 11.37 14.37 3.92
N SER A 311 11.25 13.71 2.79
CA SER A 311 9.95 13.36 2.17
C SER A 311 9.82 11.86 1.90
N PRO A 312 9.90 11.01 2.94
CA PRO A 312 9.72 9.57 2.77
C PRO A 312 8.28 9.26 2.40
N VAL A 313 8.08 8.13 1.73
CA VAL A 313 6.76 7.71 1.27
C VAL A 313 6.49 6.25 1.62
N LEU A 314 5.21 5.91 1.68
CA LEU A 314 4.68 4.56 1.82
C LEU A 314 3.87 4.17 0.60
N ARG A 315 3.83 2.88 0.36
CA ARG A 315 2.88 2.22 -0.54
C ARG A 315 2.55 0.82 -0.03
N ASN A 316 1.49 0.24 -0.56
CA ASN A 316 1.14 -1.15 -0.27
C ASN A 316 0.97 -1.92 -1.57
N ASN A 317 1.24 -3.23 -1.49
CA ASN A 317 0.96 -4.21 -2.53
C ASN A 317 0.33 -5.44 -1.88
N TYR A 318 -0.25 -6.34 -2.68
CA TYR A 318 -0.72 -7.63 -2.18
C TYR A 318 -0.75 -8.68 -3.28
N PHE A 319 -0.62 -9.92 -2.85
CA PHE A 319 -0.82 -11.12 -3.66
C PHE A 319 -1.70 -12.13 -2.92
N ILE A 320 -2.29 -13.03 -3.67
CA ILE A 320 -2.86 -14.26 -3.15
C ILE A 320 -1.86 -15.38 -3.47
N GLN A 321 -1.56 -16.20 -2.49
CA GLN A 321 -0.64 -17.34 -2.59
C GLN A 321 -1.42 -18.60 -2.25
N VAL A 322 -1.15 -19.71 -2.96
CA VAL A 322 -1.86 -20.98 -2.77
C VAL A 322 -1.05 -22.03 -2.01
N ASP A 323 -0.17 -21.54 -1.17
CA ASP A 323 0.63 -22.30 -0.21
C ASP A 323 0.94 -21.44 1.03
N ASP A 324 1.42 -22.05 2.11
CA ASP A 324 1.67 -21.43 3.41
C ASP A 324 3.14 -21.00 3.62
N LYS A 325 3.94 -20.91 2.57
CA LYS A 325 5.37 -20.63 2.65
C LYS A 325 5.64 -19.13 2.59
N LEU A 326 5.97 -18.54 3.75
CA LEU A 326 6.25 -17.10 3.84
C LEU A 326 7.48 -16.69 3.04
N ALA A 327 8.58 -17.43 3.13
CA ALA A 327 9.86 -17.02 2.55
C ALA A 327 9.87 -17.10 1.02
N TRP A 328 9.38 -18.21 0.49
CA TRP A 328 9.32 -18.49 -0.93
C TRP A 328 8.05 -19.29 -1.24
N SER A 329 7.27 -18.85 -2.23
CA SER A 329 6.07 -19.55 -2.66
C SER A 329 6.43 -20.76 -3.53
N GLU A 330 6.00 -21.95 -3.11
CA GLU A 330 6.12 -23.17 -3.90
C GLU A 330 5.27 -23.15 -5.17
N SER A 331 4.28 -22.23 -5.25
CA SER A 331 3.39 -22.06 -6.39
C SER A 331 4.09 -21.58 -7.65
N ILE A 332 5.27 -20.98 -7.53
CA ILE A 332 6.07 -20.49 -8.66
C ILE A 332 7.29 -21.34 -8.96
N GLY A 333 7.40 -22.53 -8.37
CA GLY A 333 8.50 -23.43 -8.59
C GLY A 333 9.56 -23.42 -7.49
N SER A 334 10.63 -24.20 -7.69
CA SER A 334 11.74 -24.25 -6.76
C SER A 334 12.50 -22.92 -6.74
N GLU A 335 12.88 -22.46 -5.53
CA GLU A 335 13.69 -21.25 -5.38
C GLU A 335 15.06 -21.32 -6.09
N ASP A 336 15.60 -22.53 -6.28
CA ASP A 336 16.87 -22.75 -6.98
C ASP A 336 16.71 -23.07 -8.48
N ALA A 337 15.47 -23.11 -8.99
CA ALA A 337 15.24 -23.26 -10.42
C ALA A 337 15.73 -22.02 -11.17
N LYS A 338 16.42 -22.21 -12.28
CA LYS A 338 16.74 -21.13 -13.22
C LYS A 338 15.47 -20.87 -14.05
N GLU A 339 14.83 -19.73 -13.80
CA GLU A 339 13.68 -19.30 -14.57
C GLU A 339 14.05 -18.10 -15.44
N ASP A 340 13.74 -18.20 -16.72
CA ASP A 340 13.87 -17.11 -17.68
C ASP A 340 12.63 -16.21 -17.57
N GLY A 341 12.62 -15.29 -16.61
CA GLY A 341 11.68 -14.15 -16.57
C GLY A 341 10.38 -14.38 -15.80
N GLY A 342 9.90 -13.31 -15.18
CA GLY A 342 8.55 -13.13 -14.65
C GLY A 342 8.11 -14.03 -13.48
N ILE A 343 6.98 -13.69 -12.87
CA ILE A 343 6.28 -14.60 -11.95
C ILE A 343 5.47 -15.58 -12.79
N GLY A 344 5.99 -16.84 -12.91
CA GLY A 344 5.25 -17.95 -13.51
C GLY A 344 4.59 -18.78 -12.40
N TRP A 345 3.35 -19.17 -12.58
CA TRP A 345 2.62 -20.03 -11.63
C TRP A 345 2.76 -21.51 -12.01
N PHE A 346 4.00 -21.93 -12.29
CA PHE A 346 4.30 -23.21 -12.95
C PHE A 346 3.97 -24.45 -12.13
N THR A 347 4.04 -24.36 -10.81
CA THR A 347 3.79 -25.48 -9.91
C THR A 347 2.52 -25.28 -9.08
N ALA A 348 1.80 -24.19 -9.30
CA ALA A 348 0.54 -23.96 -8.63
C ALA A 348 -0.51 -24.99 -9.06
N GLU A 349 -1.06 -25.69 -8.11
CA GLU A 349 -2.19 -26.59 -8.35
C GLU A 349 -3.46 -25.74 -8.50
N LYS A 350 -4.13 -25.90 -9.64
CA LYS A 350 -5.35 -25.16 -9.94
C LYS A 350 -6.50 -25.59 -9.01
N ASN A 351 -7.26 -24.61 -8.52
CA ASN A 351 -8.46 -24.83 -7.70
C ASN A 351 -8.22 -25.59 -6.40
N LYS A 352 -7.07 -25.40 -5.75
CA LYS A 352 -6.88 -25.85 -4.38
C LYS A 352 -8.00 -25.31 -3.48
N ALA A 353 -8.33 -26.07 -2.42
CA ALA A 353 -9.28 -25.64 -1.41
C ALA A 353 -8.84 -24.31 -0.77
N VAL A 354 -9.79 -23.50 -0.34
CA VAL A 354 -9.54 -22.14 0.19
C VAL A 354 -8.62 -22.13 1.41
N ASP A 355 -8.55 -23.23 2.18
CA ASP A 355 -7.66 -23.39 3.33
C ASP A 355 -6.16 -23.33 2.95
N HIS A 356 -5.85 -23.52 1.68
CA HIS A 356 -4.50 -23.33 1.14
C HIS A 356 -4.24 -21.91 0.61
N HIS A 357 -5.24 -21.03 0.66
CA HIS A 357 -5.08 -19.67 0.15
C HIS A 357 -4.62 -18.71 1.25
N TRP A 358 -3.58 -17.97 0.95
CA TRP A 358 -2.97 -16.99 1.86
C TRP A 358 -2.95 -15.60 1.24
N PHE A 359 -3.27 -14.63 2.06
CA PHE A 359 -3.17 -13.22 1.70
C PHE A 359 -1.80 -12.69 2.12
N ARG A 360 -1.00 -12.36 1.13
CA ARG A 360 0.30 -11.70 1.30
C ARG A 360 0.13 -10.21 1.06
N SER A 361 0.14 -9.44 2.12
CA SER A 361 0.14 -7.99 2.06
C SER A 361 1.54 -7.45 2.31
N GLU A 362 1.97 -6.50 1.51
CA GLU A 362 3.28 -5.86 1.63
C GLU A 362 3.10 -4.38 1.95
N ARG A 363 3.64 -3.95 3.07
CA ARG A 363 3.83 -2.54 3.39
C ARG A 363 5.23 -2.14 2.97
N GLN A 364 5.34 -1.18 2.10
CA GLN A 364 6.59 -0.79 1.47
C GLN A 364 6.88 0.68 1.78
N SER A 365 8.10 1.00 2.25
CA SER A 365 8.54 2.39 2.39
C SER A 365 9.67 2.71 1.42
N LEU A 366 9.75 3.96 1.01
CA LEU A 366 10.84 4.49 0.21
C LEU A 366 11.34 5.78 0.85
N ARG A 367 12.65 5.82 1.12
CA ARG A 367 13.31 7.03 1.64
C ARG A 367 14.69 7.20 1.03
N ARG A 368 15.12 8.45 0.88
CA ARG A 368 16.50 8.76 0.49
C ARG A 368 17.35 8.97 1.74
N LEU A 369 18.53 8.36 1.75
CA LEU A 369 19.54 8.57 2.78
C LEU A 369 20.20 9.93 2.58
N PRO A 370 20.33 10.75 3.63
CA PRO A 370 20.86 12.11 3.50
C PRO A 370 22.35 12.19 3.15
N LYS A 371 23.20 11.31 3.66
CA LYS A 371 24.64 11.36 3.44
C LYS A 371 25.04 10.73 2.10
N SER A 372 24.62 9.51 1.84
CA SER A 372 25.02 8.72 0.66
C SER A 372 24.14 8.94 -0.57
N GLY A 373 22.90 9.42 -0.40
CA GLY A 373 21.93 9.57 -1.47
C GLY A 373 21.28 8.27 -1.92
N GLY A 374 21.62 7.12 -1.34
CA GLY A 374 20.96 5.85 -1.58
C GLY A 374 19.46 5.90 -1.30
N VAL A 375 18.64 5.29 -2.14
CA VAL A 375 17.20 5.17 -1.90
C VAL A 375 16.93 3.81 -1.30
N VAL A 376 16.52 3.81 -0.03
CA VAL A 376 16.15 2.60 0.72
C VAL A 376 14.71 2.25 0.41
N PHE A 377 14.47 0.99 0.10
CA PHE A 377 13.18 0.36 -0.04
C PHE A 377 13.05 -0.72 1.03
N THR A 378 12.05 -0.60 1.92
CA THR A 378 11.71 -1.61 2.92
C THR A 378 10.45 -2.33 2.50
N ILE A 379 10.37 -3.65 2.76
CA ILE A 379 9.25 -4.49 2.40
C ILE A 379 8.83 -5.29 3.63
N ARG A 380 7.81 -4.83 4.35
CA ARG A 380 7.20 -5.58 5.45
C ARG A 380 6.09 -6.45 4.90
N THR A 381 6.29 -7.76 4.91
CA THR A 381 5.28 -8.74 4.50
C THR A 381 4.42 -9.12 5.70
N TYR A 382 3.10 -9.07 5.53
CA TYR A 382 2.07 -9.64 6.41
C TYR A 382 1.43 -10.82 5.70
N PHE A 383 1.29 -11.95 6.38
CA PHE A 383 0.93 -13.20 5.74
C PHE A 383 -0.16 -13.91 6.56
N HIS A 384 -1.37 -13.94 6.04
CA HIS A 384 -2.55 -14.41 6.75
C HIS A 384 -3.36 -15.41 5.91
N PRO A 385 -3.94 -16.45 6.51
CA PRO A 385 -4.92 -17.29 5.82
C PRO A 385 -6.07 -16.44 5.29
N ILE A 386 -6.53 -16.73 4.09
CA ILE A 386 -7.73 -16.08 3.53
C ILE A 386 -8.95 -16.34 4.42
N THR A 387 -9.05 -17.53 5.00
CA THR A 387 -10.13 -17.92 5.92
C THR A 387 -10.23 -17.01 7.14
N ASP A 388 -9.11 -16.49 7.63
CA ASP A 388 -9.08 -15.60 8.79
C ASP A 388 -9.52 -14.18 8.40
N ILE A 389 -8.91 -13.61 7.34
CA ILE A 389 -9.26 -12.25 6.93
C ILE A 389 -10.69 -12.15 6.38
N ALA A 390 -11.26 -13.23 5.87
CA ALA A 390 -12.65 -13.28 5.42
C ALA A 390 -13.68 -13.22 6.57
N GLN A 391 -13.24 -13.32 7.83
CA GLN A 391 -14.11 -13.06 8.98
C GLN A 391 -14.19 -11.57 9.33
N GLU A 392 -13.28 -10.75 8.81
CA GLU A 392 -13.29 -9.31 9.05
C GLU A 392 -14.49 -8.66 8.33
N PRO A 393 -15.23 -7.74 8.97
CA PRO A 393 -16.33 -7.05 8.33
C PRO A 393 -15.91 -6.38 7.00
N TYR A 394 -16.75 -6.48 5.98
CA TYR A 394 -16.57 -5.91 4.63
C TYR A 394 -15.45 -6.53 3.79
N VAL A 395 -14.45 -7.17 4.38
CA VAL A 395 -13.29 -7.70 3.67
C VAL A 395 -13.65 -8.67 2.53
N PRO A 396 -14.56 -9.65 2.72
CA PRO A 396 -14.92 -10.58 1.63
C PRO A 396 -15.46 -9.87 0.39
N GLY A 397 -16.45 -9.01 0.56
CA GLY A 397 -17.08 -8.28 -0.55
C GLY A 397 -16.10 -7.33 -1.27
N ARG A 398 -15.30 -6.59 -0.49
CA ARG A 398 -14.30 -5.67 -1.02
C ARG A 398 -13.19 -6.40 -1.78
N LEU A 399 -12.67 -7.51 -1.26
CA LEU A 399 -11.63 -8.30 -1.91
C LEU A 399 -12.15 -8.96 -3.20
N ALA A 400 -13.35 -9.55 -3.17
CA ALA A 400 -13.98 -10.14 -4.36
C ALA A 400 -14.18 -9.09 -5.46
N SER A 401 -14.69 -7.91 -5.11
CA SER A 401 -14.86 -6.78 -6.03
C SER A 401 -13.52 -6.33 -6.62
N ALA A 402 -12.46 -6.22 -5.80
CA ALA A 402 -11.13 -5.88 -6.25
C ALA A 402 -10.56 -6.89 -7.26
N ILE A 403 -10.66 -8.20 -6.96
CA ILE A 403 -10.17 -9.26 -7.84
C ILE A 403 -10.93 -9.27 -9.18
N ARG A 404 -12.24 -9.01 -9.18
CA ARG A 404 -13.04 -8.90 -10.40
C ARG A 404 -12.66 -7.69 -11.26
N SER A 405 -12.14 -6.64 -10.65
CA SER A 405 -11.75 -5.41 -11.34
C SER A 405 -10.40 -5.48 -12.05
N TRP A 406 -9.62 -6.56 -11.88
CA TRP A 406 -8.33 -6.73 -12.54
C TRP A 406 -8.50 -6.96 -14.05
N GLY A 407 -7.69 -6.26 -14.85
CA GLY A 407 -7.51 -6.57 -16.28
C GLY A 407 -6.77 -7.90 -16.47
N GLU A 408 -6.70 -8.36 -17.71
CA GLU A 408 -6.07 -9.65 -18.06
C GLU A 408 -4.58 -9.70 -17.67
N ASP A 409 -3.85 -8.61 -17.89
CA ASP A 409 -2.44 -8.46 -17.57
C ASP A 409 -2.20 -8.59 -16.04
N VAL A 410 -3.00 -7.90 -15.23
CA VAL A 410 -2.94 -7.99 -13.77
C VAL A 410 -3.37 -9.36 -13.27
N SER A 411 -4.42 -9.93 -13.86
CA SER A 411 -4.93 -11.26 -13.50
C SER A 411 -3.88 -12.34 -13.72
N ARG A 412 -3.19 -12.31 -14.86
CA ARG A 412 -2.09 -13.23 -15.19
C ARG A 412 -0.93 -13.05 -14.22
N TYR A 413 -0.48 -11.82 -14.03
CA TYR A 413 0.61 -11.48 -13.11
C TYR A 413 0.36 -11.95 -11.68
N LYS A 414 -0.87 -11.84 -11.20
CA LYS A 414 -1.27 -12.25 -9.84
C LYS A 414 -1.74 -13.72 -9.75
N GLY A 415 -1.68 -14.49 -10.83
CA GLY A 415 -2.05 -15.90 -10.84
C GLY A 415 -3.53 -16.20 -10.64
N LYS A 416 -4.43 -15.25 -10.95
CA LYS A 416 -5.88 -15.41 -10.72
C LYS A 416 -6.47 -16.68 -11.33
N GLU A 417 -5.96 -17.14 -12.44
CA GLU A 417 -6.43 -18.36 -13.11
C GLU A 417 -6.25 -19.63 -12.27
N MET A 418 -5.34 -19.60 -11.28
CA MET A 418 -5.04 -20.75 -10.43
C MET A 418 -6.02 -20.89 -9.26
N TYR A 419 -6.57 -19.78 -8.79
CA TYR A 419 -7.36 -19.75 -7.55
C TYR A 419 -8.66 -18.95 -7.65
N GLY A 420 -8.86 -18.21 -8.75
CA GLY A 420 -9.92 -17.21 -8.84
C GLY A 420 -11.32 -17.78 -8.62
N ASP A 421 -11.61 -18.94 -9.21
CA ASP A 421 -12.95 -19.55 -9.10
C ASP A 421 -13.28 -19.94 -7.67
N VAL A 422 -12.41 -20.72 -7.02
CA VAL A 422 -12.61 -21.18 -5.63
C VAL A 422 -12.62 -19.99 -4.66
N LEU A 423 -11.69 -19.05 -4.84
CA LEU A 423 -11.59 -17.91 -3.94
C LEU A 423 -12.81 -16.98 -4.05
N LEU A 424 -13.25 -16.66 -5.27
CA LEU A 424 -14.40 -15.78 -5.47
C LEU A 424 -15.71 -16.39 -4.95
N GLU A 425 -15.93 -17.69 -5.17
CA GLU A 425 -17.07 -18.41 -4.61
C GLU A 425 -17.08 -18.33 -3.07
N TYR A 426 -15.93 -18.59 -2.46
CA TYR A 426 -15.80 -18.50 -1.00
C TYR A 426 -16.04 -17.08 -0.46
N LEU A 427 -15.45 -16.08 -1.10
CA LEU A 427 -15.60 -14.69 -0.68
C LEU A 427 -17.04 -14.18 -0.85
N ASP A 428 -17.72 -14.56 -1.94
CA ASP A 428 -19.13 -14.22 -2.17
C ASP A 428 -20.02 -14.84 -1.10
N LYS A 429 -19.79 -16.12 -0.78
CA LYS A 429 -20.51 -16.80 0.30
C LYS A 429 -20.29 -16.08 1.63
N LYS A 430 -19.05 -15.74 1.99
CA LYS A 430 -18.73 -15.02 3.22
C LYS A 430 -19.34 -13.62 3.27
N HIS A 431 -19.36 -12.93 2.14
CA HIS A 431 -20.02 -11.64 2.04
C HIS A 431 -21.54 -11.76 2.24
N ALA A 432 -22.17 -12.74 1.60
CA ALA A 432 -23.61 -13.01 1.79
C ALA A 432 -23.93 -13.34 3.26
N GLU A 433 -23.13 -14.21 3.91
CA GLU A 433 -23.28 -14.52 5.34
C GLU A 433 -23.20 -13.27 6.23
N GLN A 434 -22.29 -12.32 5.92
CA GLN A 434 -22.17 -11.06 6.67
C GLN A 434 -23.41 -10.17 6.46
N VAL A 435 -23.92 -10.08 5.24
CA VAL A 435 -25.12 -9.28 4.91
C VAL A 435 -26.37 -9.89 5.59
N GLU A 436 -26.55 -11.20 5.52
CA GLU A 436 -27.63 -11.92 6.22
C GLU A 436 -27.53 -11.76 7.74
N GLY A 437 -26.31 -11.67 8.26
CA GLY A 437 -26.01 -11.38 9.67
C GLY A 437 -26.24 -9.92 10.07
N GLY A 438 -26.70 -9.06 9.14
CA GLY A 438 -27.06 -7.67 9.42
C GLY A 438 -25.95 -6.65 9.13
N LEU A 439 -24.89 -7.03 8.38
CA LEU A 439 -23.88 -6.07 7.95
C LEU A 439 -24.50 -5.04 6.99
N ASP A 440 -24.46 -3.77 7.39
CA ASP A 440 -24.80 -2.65 6.51
C ASP A 440 -23.67 -2.38 5.53
N VAL A 441 -23.83 -2.78 4.27
CA VAL A 441 -22.83 -2.62 3.21
C VAL A 441 -22.49 -1.15 2.95
N ASP A 442 -23.46 -0.25 3.14
CA ASP A 442 -23.26 1.20 2.97
C ASP A 442 -22.65 1.86 4.20
N GLY A 443 -22.66 1.17 5.33
CA GLY A 443 -22.13 1.64 6.61
C GLY A 443 -20.60 1.53 6.76
N GLU A 444 -19.89 0.98 5.76
CA GLU A 444 -18.43 0.94 5.79
C GLU A 444 -17.84 2.35 5.78
N GLU A 445 -16.98 2.66 6.75
CA GLU A 445 -16.37 3.98 6.86
C GLU A 445 -15.54 4.32 5.63
N ASP A 446 -15.57 5.59 5.20
CA ASP A 446 -14.82 6.08 4.03
C ASP A 446 -13.31 5.82 4.17
N VAL A 447 -12.78 5.82 5.39
CA VAL A 447 -11.36 5.51 5.67
C VAL A 447 -11.05 4.06 5.33
N ALA A 448 -11.91 3.11 5.75
CA ALA A 448 -11.74 1.69 5.46
C ALA A 448 -11.96 1.39 3.97
N ARG A 449 -12.90 2.07 3.30
CA ARG A 449 -13.06 1.98 1.83
C ARG A 449 -11.89 2.56 1.08
N GLY A 450 -11.16 3.48 1.72
CA GLY A 450 -10.08 4.22 1.11
C GLY A 450 -8.92 3.32 0.74
N TYR A 451 -7.99 3.15 1.62
CA TYR A 451 -6.72 2.44 1.40
C TYR A 451 -5.73 2.89 2.46
N PRO A 452 -4.96 2.02 3.07
CA PRO A 452 -4.79 0.58 2.82
C PRO A 452 -5.66 -0.33 3.71
N PHE A 453 -6.49 0.23 4.57
CA PHE A 453 -7.30 -0.48 5.55
C PHE A 453 -8.70 -0.76 5.03
#